data_d69eb7961454ad83c2d87d09493632c7
#
_entry.id   d69eb7961454ad83c2d87d09493632c7
#
_cell.length_a   1.000
_cell.length_b   1.000
_cell.length_c   1.000
_cell.angle_alpha   90.00
_cell.angle_beta   90.00
_cell.angle_gamma   90.00
#
_symmetry.space_group_name_H-M   'P 1'
#
loop_
_entity.id
_entity.type
_entity.pdbx_description
1 polymer ?
#
loop_
_entity_poly.entity_id
_entity_poly.type
_entity_poly.pdbx_seq_one_letter_code
_entity_poly.pdbx_strand_id
1 'polypeptide(L)'
;MSDKICKVMDMALRNGAPCIGINDSGGARIQEGVNALAGYGEIFFRNTLSSGVIPQISVILGPCAGGAAYSPALTDFIIMRNSGNAGMYITGPKVIEQVTYEKCTMDDIGSAAIHATVSGNVHFVADSDAHAMDILKRLLSFLPSNNTEEPPHKLDTPLDLSADEGMSDLIPGDNRTPLDVQPIISRLVDNGDFLEVHKDFAKNVVVGFGRICGVVVGIIANQPNVKAGCLDIDSSDKA
;
A
#
# COMPACT_ATOMS: atom_id res chain seq x y z
N MET A 1 -26.80 -0.24 -1.36
CA MET A 1 -25.51 0.11 -0.66
C MET A 1 -24.54 0.77 -1.62
N SER A 2 -24.33 0.22 -2.81
CA SER A 2 -23.44 0.79 -3.85
C SER A 2 -23.72 2.28 -4.12
N ASP A 3 -24.97 2.70 -4.26
CA ASP A 3 -25.32 4.11 -4.50
C ASP A 3 -24.79 5.07 -3.41
N LYS A 4 -24.77 4.62 -2.15
CA LYS A 4 -24.19 5.43 -1.07
C LYS A 4 -22.68 5.55 -1.20
N ILE A 5 -22.00 4.45 -1.52
CA ILE A 5 -20.54 4.42 -1.75
C ILE A 5 -20.21 5.32 -2.94
N CYS A 6 -20.89 5.12 -4.07
CA CYS A 6 -20.72 5.92 -5.28
C CYS A 6 -20.90 7.42 -5.01
N LYS A 7 -21.95 7.78 -4.25
CA LYS A 7 -22.20 9.20 -3.89
C LYS A 7 -21.05 9.78 -3.07
N VAL A 8 -20.49 9.03 -2.12
CA VAL A 8 -19.36 9.51 -1.32
C VAL A 8 -18.09 9.64 -2.18
N MET A 9 -17.83 8.67 -3.07
CA MET A 9 -16.71 8.74 -4.02
C MET A 9 -16.84 9.95 -4.96
N ASP A 10 -18.05 10.19 -5.51
CA ASP A 10 -18.31 11.36 -6.35
C ASP A 10 -18.11 12.68 -5.59
N MET A 11 -18.46 12.72 -4.30
CA MET A 11 -18.23 13.90 -3.45
C MET A 11 -16.73 14.09 -3.16
N ALA A 12 -16.00 13.02 -2.85
CA ALA A 12 -14.56 13.08 -2.63
C ALA A 12 -13.84 13.61 -3.88
N LEU A 13 -14.17 13.05 -5.05
CA LEU A 13 -13.59 13.49 -6.34
C LEU A 13 -13.86 14.96 -6.64
N ARG A 14 -15.12 15.43 -6.45
CA ARG A 14 -15.50 16.83 -6.69
C ARG A 14 -14.83 17.81 -5.75
N ASN A 15 -14.60 17.40 -4.50
CA ASN A 15 -13.97 18.24 -3.49
C ASN A 15 -12.44 18.14 -3.49
N GLY A 16 -11.84 17.28 -4.33
CA GLY A 16 -10.40 17.02 -4.33
C GLY A 16 -9.90 16.48 -3.00
N ALA A 17 -10.66 15.60 -2.36
CA ALA A 17 -10.33 15.01 -1.07
C ALA A 17 -9.97 13.52 -1.19
N PRO A 18 -8.99 13.02 -0.41
CA PRO A 18 -8.67 11.58 -0.37
C PRO A 18 -9.90 10.73 -0.06
N CYS A 19 -10.05 9.59 -0.74
CA CYS A 19 -11.11 8.63 -0.52
C CYS A 19 -10.58 7.43 0.27
N ILE A 20 -11.12 7.19 1.47
CA ILE A 20 -10.68 6.11 2.36
C ILE A 20 -11.81 5.11 2.49
N GLY A 21 -11.54 3.85 2.12
CA GLY A 21 -12.43 2.71 2.32
C GLY A 21 -11.99 1.86 3.51
N ILE A 22 -12.85 1.67 4.51
CA ILE A 22 -12.65 0.68 5.57
C ILE A 22 -13.50 -0.53 5.21
N ASN A 23 -12.84 -1.66 4.92
CA ASN A 23 -13.43 -2.78 4.23
C ASN A 23 -13.56 -4.01 5.14
N ASP A 24 -14.79 -4.53 5.19
CA ASP A 24 -15.19 -5.79 5.80
C ASP A 24 -16.48 -6.24 5.08
N SER A 25 -16.37 -7.13 4.08
CA SER A 25 -17.49 -7.46 3.21
C SER A 25 -17.33 -8.80 2.51
N GLY A 26 -18.33 -9.65 2.59
CA GLY A 26 -18.41 -10.89 1.81
C GLY A 26 -18.61 -10.70 0.29
N GLY A 27 -18.60 -9.46 -0.22
CA GLY A 27 -18.75 -9.18 -1.64
C GLY A 27 -20.21 -8.96 -2.09
N ALA A 28 -20.48 -9.27 -3.36
CA ALA A 28 -21.81 -9.10 -3.95
C ALA A 28 -22.81 -10.09 -3.35
N ARG A 29 -23.98 -9.62 -2.97
CA ARG A 29 -25.07 -10.49 -2.47
C ARG A 29 -25.63 -11.34 -3.60
N ILE A 30 -25.37 -12.64 -3.56
CA ILE A 30 -25.73 -13.60 -4.62
C ILE A 30 -27.24 -13.56 -4.91
N GLN A 31 -28.09 -13.40 -3.89
CA GLN A 31 -29.54 -13.37 -4.01
C GLN A 31 -30.08 -12.17 -4.82
N GLU A 32 -29.28 -11.11 -4.97
CA GLU A 32 -29.62 -9.94 -5.79
C GLU A 32 -29.15 -10.06 -7.24
N GLY A 33 -28.43 -11.15 -7.57
CA GLY A 33 -28.01 -11.49 -8.92
C GLY A 33 -27.22 -10.36 -9.60
N VAL A 34 -27.54 -10.09 -10.86
CA VAL A 34 -26.84 -9.11 -11.70
C VAL A 34 -26.85 -7.69 -11.13
N ASN A 35 -27.88 -7.32 -10.38
CA ASN A 35 -27.98 -5.98 -9.78
C ASN A 35 -26.86 -5.72 -8.75
N ALA A 36 -26.49 -6.75 -7.97
CA ALA A 36 -25.38 -6.62 -7.03
C ALA A 36 -24.04 -6.46 -7.76
N LEU A 37 -23.86 -7.17 -8.88
CA LEU A 37 -22.66 -7.05 -9.72
C LEU A 37 -22.58 -5.66 -10.39
N ALA A 38 -23.72 -5.17 -10.92
CA ALA A 38 -23.79 -3.83 -11.49
C ALA A 38 -23.38 -2.75 -10.46
N GLY A 39 -23.81 -2.92 -9.19
CA GLY A 39 -23.42 -2.01 -8.11
C GLY A 39 -21.90 -1.98 -7.87
N TYR A 40 -21.22 -3.11 -7.96
CA TYR A 40 -19.74 -3.14 -7.91
C TYR A 40 -19.11 -2.52 -9.16
N GLY A 41 -19.68 -2.75 -10.35
CA GLY A 41 -19.23 -2.09 -11.58
C GLY A 41 -19.22 -0.56 -11.46
N GLU A 42 -20.25 0.02 -10.84
CA GLU A 42 -20.33 1.46 -10.59
C GLU A 42 -19.25 1.94 -9.60
N ILE A 43 -18.87 1.14 -8.61
CA ILE A 43 -17.77 1.45 -7.69
C ILE A 43 -16.43 1.39 -8.45
N PHE A 44 -16.17 0.33 -9.22
CA PHE A 44 -14.94 0.17 -9.99
C PHE A 44 -14.74 1.31 -11.00
N PHE A 45 -15.82 1.72 -11.68
CA PHE A 45 -15.78 2.87 -12.57
C PHE A 45 -15.31 4.14 -11.86
N ARG A 46 -15.77 4.37 -10.63
CA ARG A 46 -15.33 5.53 -9.83
C ARG A 46 -13.90 5.39 -9.32
N ASN A 47 -13.46 4.17 -8.97
CA ASN A 47 -12.04 3.96 -8.66
C ASN A 47 -11.16 4.37 -9.83
N THR A 48 -11.53 3.99 -11.06
CA THR A 48 -10.74 4.36 -12.26
C THR A 48 -10.79 5.86 -12.56
N LEU A 49 -11.92 6.53 -12.39
CA LEU A 49 -12.04 7.98 -12.58
C LEU A 49 -11.25 8.79 -11.54
N SER A 50 -11.13 8.26 -10.34
CA SER A 50 -10.41 8.90 -9.22
C SER A 50 -8.90 8.65 -9.26
N SER A 51 -8.45 7.66 -10.02
CA SER A 51 -7.02 7.29 -10.15
C SER A 51 -6.21 8.46 -10.70
N GLY A 52 -5.13 8.80 -10.01
CA GLY A 52 -4.27 9.95 -10.36
C GLY A 52 -4.89 11.32 -10.12
N VAL A 53 -6.11 11.40 -9.57
CA VAL A 53 -6.80 12.66 -9.23
C VAL A 53 -6.84 12.90 -7.73
N ILE A 54 -7.30 11.93 -6.97
CA ILE A 54 -7.30 11.96 -5.50
C ILE A 54 -6.71 10.67 -4.95
N PRO A 55 -6.01 10.68 -3.82
CA PRO A 55 -5.55 9.46 -3.17
C PRO A 55 -6.71 8.56 -2.77
N GLN A 56 -6.63 7.29 -3.11
CA GLN A 56 -7.57 6.25 -2.75
C GLN A 56 -6.87 5.23 -1.85
N ILE A 57 -7.36 5.04 -0.63
CA ILE A 57 -6.72 4.18 0.36
C ILE A 57 -7.74 3.17 0.88
N SER A 58 -7.41 1.89 0.80
CA SER A 58 -8.22 0.81 1.35
C SER A 58 -7.61 0.25 2.62
N VAL A 59 -8.41 0.18 3.68
CA VAL A 59 -8.03 -0.41 4.97
C VAL A 59 -8.85 -1.68 5.18
N ILE A 60 -8.19 -2.84 5.15
CA ILE A 60 -8.82 -4.15 5.25
C ILE A 60 -8.77 -4.63 6.69
N LEU A 61 -9.91 -4.59 7.37
CA LEU A 61 -10.04 -4.98 8.79
C LEU A 61 -10.84 -6.27 9.00
N GLY A 62 -11.50 -6.77 7.95
CA GLY A 62 -12.25 -8.03 7.93
C GLY A 62 -12.08 -8.76 6.62
N PRO A 63 -12.83 -9.85 6.40
CA PRO A 63 -12.79 -10.58 5.13
C PRO A 63 -13.35 -9.71 4.00
N CYS A 64 -12.64 -9.69 2.87
CA CYS A 64 -13.05 -9.03 1.65
C CYS A 64 -13.04 -10.04 0.49
N ALA A 65 -14.21 -10.41 -0.01
CA ALA A 65 -14.35 -11.44 -1.03
C ALA A 65 -14.93 -10.91 -2.33
N GLY A 66 -14.48 -11.44 -3.46
CA GLY A 66 -14.96 -11.08 -4.79
C GLY A 66 -14.85 -9.58 -5.07
N GLY A 67 -15.95 -8.91 -5.40
CA GLY A 67 -15.95 -7.47 -5.67
C GLY A 67 -15.42 -6.60 -4.53
N ALA A 68 -15.54 -7.07 -3.29
CA ALA A 68 -14.97 -6.39 -2.12
C ALA A 68 -13.43 -6.51 -2.04
N ALA A 69 -12.80 -7.43 -2.75
CA ALA A 69 -11.36 -7.51 -2.93
C ALA A 69 -10.91 -6.73 -4.18
N TYR A 70 -11.70 -6.72 -5.25
CA TYR A 70 -11.36 -6.01 -6.48
C TYR A 70 -11.32 -4.48 -6.30
N SER A 71 -12.29 -3.89 -5.60
CA SER A 71 -12.28 -2.44 -5.37
C SER A 71 -11.02 -1.97 -4.63
N PRO A 72 -10.61 -2.59 -3.50
CA PRO A 72 -9.32 -2.29 -2.88
C PRO A 72 -8.12 -2.43 -3.82
N ALA A 73 -8.09 -3.48 -4.66
CA ALA A 73 -6.99 -3.69 -5.62
C ALA A 73 -6.91 -2.61 -6.72
N LEU A 74 -7.96 -1.81 -6.91
CA LEU A 74 -7.99 -0.65 -7.80
C LEU A 74 -7.62 0.66 -7.10
N THR A 75 -7.35 0.64 -5.79
CA THR A 75 -6.94 1.83 -5.03
C THR A 75 -5.42 1.96 -4.97
N ASP A 76 -4.92 3.15 -4.60
CA ASP A 76 -3.49 3.44 -4.64
C ASP A 76 -2.73 2.75 -3.50
N PHE A 77 -3.36 2.60 -2.33
CA PHE A 77 -2.73 1.94 -1.17
C PHE A 77 -3.69 1.00 -0.46
N ILE A 78 -3.16 -0.13 -0.03
CA ILE A 78 -3.87 -1.12 0.79
C ILE A 78 -3.11 -1.31 2.11
N ILE A 79 -3.81 -1.03 3.21
CA ILE A 79 -3.39 -1.33 4.58
C ILE A 79 -4.20 -2.52 5.05
N MET A 80 -3.56 -3.61 5.48
CA MET A 80 -4.28 -4.82 5.87
C MET A 80 -3.87 -5.30 7.25
N ARG A 81 -4.87 -5.63 8.07
CA ARG A 81 -4.62 -6.20 9.40
C ARG A 81 -4.16 -7.65 9.30
N ASN A 82 -3.08 -7.98 10.01
CA ASN A 82 -2.49 -9.33 10.03
C ASN A 82 -3.05 -10.24 11.14
N SER A 83 -4.26 -9.94 11.65
CA SER A 83 -4.85 -10.70 12.74
C SER A 83 -6.35 -10.91 12.54
N GLY A 84 -6.90 -11.90 13.22
CA GLY A 84 -8.31 -12.24 13.09
C GLY A 84 -8.63 -12.87 11.73
N ASN A 85 -9.72 -12.42 11.13
CA ASN A 85 -10.23 -12.93 9.86
C ASN A 85 -10.06 -11.95 8.69
N ALA A 86 -9.21 -10.94 8.81
CA ALA A 86 -8.95 -9.99 7.73
C ALA A 86 -8.25 -10.70 6.57
N GLY A 87 -8.73 -10.45 5.36
CA GLY A 87 -8.21 -11.11 4.17
C GLY A 87 -8.83 -10.61 2.89
N MET A 88 -8.13 -10.75 1.78
CA MET A 88 -8.62 -10.44 0.44
C MET A 88 -8.65 -11.72 -0.40
N TYR A 89 -9.82 -12.03 -0.97
CA TYR A 89 -10.04 -13.30 -1.68
C TYR A 89 -10.81 -13.05 -2.97
N ILE A 90 -10.37 -13.62 -4.08
CA ILE A 90 -11.17 -13.66 -5.31
C ILE A 90 -12.34 -14.63 -5.10
N THR A 91 -12.05 -15.81 -4.52
CA THR A 91 -13.04 -16.85 -4.22
C THR A 91 -12.58 -17.67 -3.00
N GLY A 92 -13.49 -18.52 -2.47
CA GLY A 92 -13.18 -19.35 -1.32
C GLY A 92 -12.47 -20.67 -1.66
N PRO A 93 -11.82 -21.32 -0.67
CA PRO A 93 -11.09 -22.60 -0.86
C PRO A 93 -11.88 -23.70 -1.53
N LYS A 94 -13.17 -23.84 -1.21
CA LYS A 94 -14.04 -24.87 -1.82
C LYS A 94 -14.21 -24.70 -3.33
N VAL A 95 -14.25 -23.47 -3.82
CA VAL A 95 -14.35 -23.18 -5.27
C VAL A 95 -13.01 -23.49 -5.94
N ILE A 96 -11.89 -23.14 -5.30
CA ILE A 96 -10.55 -23.49 -5.78
C ILE A 96 -10.40 -25.01 -5.90
N GLU A 97 -10.75 -25.76 -4.84
CA GLU A 97 -10.70 -27.23 -4.85
C GLU A 97 -11.54 -27.85 -5.97
N GLN A 98 -12.72 -27.27 -6.26
CA GLN A 98 -13.57 -27.76 -7.35
C GLN A 98 -13.01 -27.49 -8.74
N VAL A 99 -12.25 -26.43 -8.94
CA VAL A 99 -11.75 -26.02 -10.26
C VAL A 99 -10.33 -26.52 -10.51
N THR A 100 -9.45 -26.40 -9.50
CA THR A 100 -8.03 -26.77 -9.64
C THR A 100 -7.66 -28.10 -8.99
N TYR A 101 -8.57 -28.68 -8.21
CA TYR A 101 -8.34 -29.88 -7.38
C TYR A 101 -7.28 -29.69 -6.30
N GLU A 102 -6.89 -28.46 -6.01
CA GLU A 102 -5.94 -28.10 -4.97
C GLU A 102 -6.67 -27.75 -3.67
N LYS A 103 -6.18 -28.31 -2.56
CA LYS A 103 -6.67 -27.97 -1.22
C LYS A 103 -5.86 -26.82 -0.65
N CYS A 104 -6.54 -25.78 -0.24
CA CYS A 104 -5.94 -24.62 0.41
C CYS A 104 -6.80 -24.16 1.58
N THR A 105 -6.23 -23.41 2.48
CA THR A 105 -6.94 -22.67 3.54
C THR A 105 -7.23 -21.24 3.11
N MET A 106 -8.05 -20.52 3.87
CA MET A 106 -8.25 -19.08 3.64
C MET A 106 -6.94 -18.30 3.78
N ASP A 107 -6.11 -18.67 4.75
CA ASP A 107 -4.84 -18.00 5.01
C ASP A 107 -3.83 -18.20 3.86
N ASP A 108 -3.84 -19.35 3.20
CA ASP A 108 -2.94 -19.66 2.07
C ASP A 108 -3.23 -18.80 0.84
N ILE A 109 -4.44 -18.27 0.71
CA ILE A 109 -4.88 -17.59 -0.52
C ILE A 109 -5.15 -16.11 -0.34
N GLY A 110 -5.31 -15.61 0.88
CA GLY A 110 -5.77 -14.24 1.05
C GLY A 110 -5.36 -13.55 2.35
N SER A 111 -4.44 -14.12 3.13
CA SER A 111 -3.94 -13.46 4.34
C SER A 111 -3.07 -12.22 4.01
N ALA A 112 -2.93 -11.33 4.99
CA ALA A 112 -2.04 -10.18 4.87
C ALA A 112 -0.59 -10.59 4.54
N ALA A 113 -0.13 -11.70 5.10
CA ALA A 113 1.21 -12.23 4.85
C ALA A 113 1.39 -12.63 3.37
N ILE A 114 0.44 -13.35 2.78
CA ILE A 114 0.50 -13.75 1.36
C ILE A 114 0.46 -12.51 0.46
N HIS A 115 -0.43 -11.56 0.73
CA HIS A 115 -0.53 -10.36 -0.10
C HIS A 115 0.66 -9.39 0.10
N ALA A 116 1.32 -9.43 1.24
CA ALA A 116 2.52 -8.62 1.49
C ALA A 116 3.81 -9.24 0.95
N THR A 117 3.88 -10.58 0.76
CA THR A 117 5.14 -11.24 0.41
C THR A 117 5.14 -11.91 -0.97
N VAL A 118 3.96 -12.31 -1.46
CA VAL A 118 3.83 -13.09 -2.70
C VAL A 118 3.14 -12.29 -3.80
N SER A 119 1.93 -11.75 -3.54
CA SER A 119 1.19 -11.04 -4.59
C SER A 119 1.56 -9.55 -4.70
N GLY A 120 2.19 -8.96 -3.68
CA GLY A 120 2.52 -7.54 -3.67
C GLY A 120 1.31 -6.59 -3.59
N ASN A 121 0.09 -7.09 -3.34
CA ASN A 121 -1.09 -6.23 -3.28
C ASN A 121 -1.18 -5.39 -2.00
N VAL A 122 -0.62 -5.86 -0.88
CA VAL A 122 -0.67 -5.15 0.40
C VAL A 122 0.57 -4.30 0.58
N HIS A 123 0.35 -2.99 0.68
CA HIS A 123 1.39 -1.99 0.85
C HIS A 123 1.89 -1.92 2.29
N PHE A 124 0.98 -2.07 3.26
CA PHE A 124 1.28 -2.00 4.69
C PHE A 124 0.53 -3.08 5.46
N VAL A 125 1.24 -3.75 6.35
CA VAL A 125 0.67 -4.75 7.26
C VAL A 125 0.51 -4.12 8.65
N ALA A 126 -0.66 -4.27 9.25
CA ALA A 126 -0.97 -3.74 10.57
C ALA A 126 -1.28 -4.86 11.57
N ASP A 127 -0.76 -4.75 12.79
CA ASP A 127 -0.97 -5.76 13.85
C ASP A 127 -2.34 -5.65 14.52
N SER A 128 -2.98 -4.47 14.40
CA SER A 128 -4.28 -4.18 15.00
C SER A 128 -5.03 -3.10 14.22
N ASP A 129 -6.31 -2.92 14.52
CA ASP A 129 -7.12 -1.85 13.93
C ASP A 129 -6.55 -0.45 14.27
N ALA A 130 -6.08 -0.26 15.51
CA ALA A 130 -5.44 0.99 15.93
C ALA A 130 -4.15 1.24 15.13
N HIS A 131 -3.31 0.23 14.98
CA HIS A 131 -2.08 0.33 14.17
C HIS A 131 -2.40 0.63 12.70
N ALA A 132 -3.45 0.04 12.13
CA ALA A 132 -3.88 0.37 10.77
C ALA A 132 -4.28 1.84 10.62
N MET A 133 -4.97 2.41 11.63
CA MET A 133 -5.31 3.84 11.63
C MET A 133 -4.09 4.74 11.81
N ASP A 134 -3.10 4.33 12.56
CA ASP A 134 -1.84 5.10 12.72
C ASP A 134 -1.03 5.09 11.42
N ILE A 135 -0.94 3.93 10.73
CA ILE A 135 -0.33 3.84 9.39
C ILE A 135 -1.08 4.75 8.40
N LEU A 136 -2.42 4.70 8.39
CA LEU A 136 -3.25 5.54 7.52
C LEU A 136 -2.98 7.03 7.74
N LYS A 137 -2.97 7.49 8.99
CA LYS A 137 -2.69 8.91 9.32
C LYS A 137 -1.27 9.29 8.90
N ARG A 138 -0.31 8.40 9.12
CA ARG A 138 1.09 8.62 8.73
C ARG A 138 1.22 8.71 7.21
N LEU A 139 0.59 7.81 6.45
CA LEU A 139 0.57 7.84 4.98
C LEU A 139 -0.04 9.14 4.46
N LEU A 140 -1.21 9.54 4.98
CA LEU A 140 -1.86 10.80 4.59
C LEU A 140 -0.99 12.04 4.88
N SER A 141 -0.07 11.97 5.84
CA SER A 141 0.84 13.07 6.12
C SER A 141 1.89 13.29 5.02
N PHE A 142 2.08 12.34 4.12
CA PHE A 142 2.99 12.41 2.97
C PHE A 142 2.29 12.70 1.65
N LEU A 143 0.96 12.52 1.58
CA LEU A 143 0.22 12.65 0.33
C LEU A 143 -0.46 14.02 0.24
N PRO A 144 -0.54 14.61 -0.97
CA PRO A 144 -1.40 15.77 -1.20
C PRO A 144 -2.87 15.37 -1.12
N SER A 145 -3.78 16.33 -0.97
CA SER A 145 -5.22 16.05 -1.00
C SER A 145 -5.71 15.62 -2.39
N ASN A 146 -5.07 16.16 -3.43
CA ASN A 146 -5.38 15.87 -4.84
C ASN A 146 -4.20 16.23 -5.73
N ASN A 147 -4.29 15.94 -7.02
CA ASN A 147 -3.23 16.16 -8.00
C ASN A 147 -2.96 17.63 -8.36
N THR A 148 -3.72 18.59 -7.83
CA THR A 148 -3.49 20.02 -8.02
C THR A 148 -2.87 20.69 -6.80
N GLU A 149 -2.71 19.96 -5.71
CA GLU A 149 -2.10 20.44 -4.47
C GLU A 149 -0.71 19.83 -4.26
N GLU A 150 0.13 20.57 -3.56
CA GLU A 150 1.44 20.07 -3.13
C GLU A 150 1.30 19.18 -1.89
N PRO A 151 2.20 18.19 -1.70
CA PRO A 151 2.26 17.41 -0.47
C PRO A 151 2.47 18.32 0.76
N PRO A 152 2.00 17.90 1.95
CA PRO A 152 2.13 18.71 3.16
C PRO A 152 3.59 18.96 3.54
N HIS A 153 3.99 20.24 3.65
CA HIS A 153 5.32 20.67 4.07
C HIS A 153 5.40 20.81 5.59
N LYS A 154 6.53 20.45 6.19
CA LYS A 154 6.90 20.80 7.58
C LYS A 154 7.83 22.02 7.55
N LEU A 155 7.26 23.22 7.64
CA LEU A 155 7.97 24.49 7.49
C LEU A 155 9.01 24.78 8.59
N ASP A 156 8.93 24.10 9.73
CA ASP A 156 9.82 24.33 10.88
C ASP A 156 11.13 23.52 10.82
N THR A 157 11.36 22.77 9.75
CA THR A 157 12.60 22.03 9.57
C THR A 157 13.65 22.93 8.93
N PRO A 158 14.76 23.24 9.62
CA PRO A 158 15.81 24.08 9.05
C PRO A 158 16.42 23.41 7.79
N LEU A 159 16.73 24.24 6.80
CA LEU A 159 17.50 23.79 5.63
C LEU A 159 18.95 23.58 6.07
N ASP A 160 19.33 22.32 6.31
CA ASP A 160 20.71 21.95 6.56
C ASP A 160 21.33 21.36 5.29
N LEU A 161 22.24 22.11 4.69
CA LEU A 161 22.99 21.73 3.49
C LEU A 161 24.40 21.25 3.85
N SER A 162 24.72 21.05 5.13
CA SER A 162 26.01 20.51 5.54
C SER A 162 26.17 19.06 5.06
N ALA A 163 27.39 18.72 4.68
CA ALA A 163 27.70 17.33 4.35
C ALA A 163 27.65 16.47 5.62
N ASP A 164 26.94 15.34 5.57
CA ASP A 164 27.02 14.34 6.63
C ASP A 164 28.33 13.55 6.50
N GLU A 165 29.35 13.97 7.27
CA GLU A 165 30.68 13.34 7.27
C GLU A 165 30.61 11.84 7.65
N GLY A 166 29.63 11.42 8.46
CA GLY A 166 29.43 10.02 8.82
C GLY A 166 28.75 9.16 7.75
N MET A 167 28.27 9.74 6.65
CA MET A 167 27.65 8.99 5.55
C MET A 167 28.64 8.02 4.89
N SER A 168 29.89 8.42 4.78
CA SER A 168 30.97 7.61 4.19
C SER A 168 31.27 6.33 5.00
N ASP A 169 31.05 6.36 6.32
CA ASP A 169 31.27 5.22 7.21
C ASP A 169 30.26 4.10 7.02
N LEU A 170 29.13 4.39 6.38
CA LEU A 170 28.09 3.41 6.04
C LEU A 170 28.46 2.57 4.81
N ILE A 171 29.45 3.00 4.04
CA ILE A 171 29.88 2.30 2.83
C ILE A 171 30.95 1.26 3.22
N PRO A 172 30.72 -0.04 2.94
CA PRO A 172 31.70 -1.07 3.24
C PRO A 172 33.05 -0.77 2.60
N GLY A 173 34.11 -0.93 3.37
CA GLY A 173 35.50 -0.69 2.88
C GLY A 173 36.03 -1.80 1.96
N ASP A 174 35.28 -2.88 1.78
CA ASP A 174 35.65 -3.98 0.91
C ASP A 174 34.53 -4.30 -0.09
N ASN A 175 34.86 -4.83 -1.26
CA ASN A 175 33.94 -5.17 -2.32
C ASN A 175 33.15 -6.49 -2.09
N ARG A 176 33.32 -7.16 -0.95
CA ARG A 176 32.67 -8.43 -0.63
C ARG A 176 31.47 -8.25 0.30
N THR A 177 31.50 -7.19 1.10
CA THR A 177 30.42 -6.86 2.02
C THR A 177 29.32 -6.10 1.25
N PRO A 178 28.09 -6.63 1.15
CA PRO A 178 27.00 -5.91 0.48
C PRO A 178 26.65 -4.64 1.24
N LEU A 179 26.34 -3.57 0.50
CA LEU A 179 25.85 -2.33 1.07
C LEU A 179 24.40 -2.52 1.57
N ASP A 180 24.12 -2.10 2.81
CA ASP A 180 22.76 -1.90 3.30
C ASP A 180 22.35 -0.45 3.05
N VAL A 181 21.30 -0.25 2.24
CA VAL A 181 20.81 1.09 1.89
C VAL A 181 19.93 1.71 2.98
N GLN A 182 19.37 0.93 3.90
CA GLN A 182 18.44 1.43 4.92
C GLN A 182 19.06 2.48 5.86
N PRO A 183 20.29 2.30 6.40
CA PRO A 183 20.96 3.33 7.20
C PRO A 183 21.23 4.62 6.41
N ILE A 184 21.53 4.51 5.11
CA ILE A 184 21.73 5.68 4.24
C ILE A 184 20.44 6.46 4.09
N ILE A 185 19.33 5.78 3.78
CA ILE A 185 18.02 6.42 3.69
C ILE A 185 17.65 7.10 5.01
N SER A 186 17.86 6.42 6.15
CA SER A 186 17.55 6.96 7.47
C SER A 186 18.36 8.22 7.80
N ARG A 187 19.58 8.36 7.29
CA ARG A 187 20.40 9.58 7.45
C ARG A 187 20.01 10.68 6.48
N LEU A 188 19.49 10.31 5.31
CA LEU A 188 19.10 11.28 4.28
C LEU A 188 17.80 12.02 4.65
N VAL A 189 16.87 11.33 5.31
CA VAL A 189 15.55 11.89 5.63
C VAL A 189 15.54 12.56 7.01
N ASP A 190 14.70 13.57 7.16
CA ASP A 190 14.52 14.30 8.40
C ASP A 190 14.18 13.36 9.56
N ASN A 191 14.97 13.42 10.64
CA ASN A 191 14.80 12.60 11.87
C ASN A 191 14.76 11.08 11.62
N GLY A 192 15.24 10.60 10.48
CA GLY A 192 15.15 9.19 10.11
C GLY A 192 13.72 8.71 9.83
N ASP A 193 12.75 9.63 9.64
CA ASP A 193 11.34 9.31 9.43
C ASP A 193 11.08 8.86 7.98
N PHE A 194 11.28 7.57 7.73
CA PHE A 194 11.04 6.92 6.45
C PHE A 194 9.84 5.97 6.55
N LEU A 195 8.84 6.16 5.69
CA LEU A 195 7.69 5.27 5.54
C LEU A 195 7.93 4.33 4.37
N GLU A 196 8.47 3.15 4.66
CA GLU A 196 8.70 2.12 3.64
C GLU A 196 7.39 1.49 3.18
N VAL A 197 7.16 1.46 1.87
CA VAL A 197 6.04 0.83 1.20
C VAL A 197 6.46 -0.55 0.71
N HIS A 198 5.58 -1.56 0.78
CA HIS A 198 5.88 -2.94 0.37
C HIS A 198 7.13 -3.53 1.03
N LYS A 199 7.32 -3.28 2.32
CA LYS A 199 8.52 -3.70 3.07
C LYS A 199 8.85 -5.19 2.91
N ASP A 200 7.84 -6.05 2.79
CA ASP A 200 7.99 -7.50 2.74
C ASP A 200 7.96 -8.07 1.32
N PHE A 201 7.60 -7.29 0.31
CA PHE A 201 7.61 -7.67 -1.09
C PHE A 201 8.89 -7.18 -1.79
N ALA A 202 9.46 -8.00 -2.69
CA ALA A 202 10.60 -7.66 -3.53
C ALA A 202 11.69 -6.85 -2.78
N LYS A 203 12.27 -7.46 -1.72
CA LYS A 203 13.19 -6.78 -0.77
C LYS A 203 14.51 -6.32 -1.38
N ASN A 204 14.80 -6.67 -2.63
CA ASN A 204 15.96 -6.19 -3.41
C ASN A 204 15.81 -4.74 -3.89
N VAL A 205 14.62 -4.13 -3.70
CA VAL A 205 14.36 -2.69 -3.89
C VAL A 205 13.61 -2.17 -2.68
N VAL A 206 14.04 -1.01 -2.18
CA VAL A 206 13.37 -0.24 -1.12
C VAL A 206 12.64 0.92 -1.77
N VAL A 207 11.36 1.08 -1.48
CA VAL A 207 10.55 2.22 -1.92
C VAL A 207 9.79 2.81 -0.74
N GLY A 208 9.59 4.12 -0.73
CA GLY A 208 8.85 4.74 0.36
C GLY A 208 8.87 6.26 0.30
N PHE A 209 8.33 6.85 1.36
CA PHE A 209 8.24 8.29 1.53
C PHE A 209 9.08 8.77 2.72
N GLY A 210 9.71 9.90 2.54
CA GLY A 210 10.40 10.60 3.61
C GLY A 210 10.26 12.11 3.43
N ARG A 211 10.93 12.87 4.29
CA ARG A 211 11.10 14.32 4.10
C ARG A 211 12.56 14.68 4.09
N ILE A 212 12.92 15.64 3.27
CA ILE A 212 14.22 16.28 3.27
C ILE A 212 13.97 17.78 3.43
N CYS A 213 14.45 18.36 4.53
CA CYS A 213 14.22 19.75 4.89
C CYS A 213 12.71 20.11 4.88
N GLY A 214 11.87 19.23 5.41
CA GLY A 214 10.43 19.39 5.48
C GLY A 214 9.65 19.08 4.20
N VAL A 215 10.33 18.93 3.06
CA VAL A 215 9.71 18.62 1.76
C VAL A 215 9.54 17.10 1.63
N VAL A 216 8.35 16.67 1.23
CA VAL A 216 8.08 15.24 0.97
C VAL A 216 8.82 14.78 -0.28
N VAL A 217 9.48 13.65 -0.18
CA VAL A 217 10.17 12.99 -1.29
C VAL A 217 9.78 11.51 -1.35
N GLY A 218 9.65 10.98 -2.57
CA GLY A 218 9.64 9.56 -2.83
C GLY A 218 11.08 9.05 -2.96
N ILE A 219 11.39 7.92 -2.33
CA ILE A 219 12.72 7.30 -2.38
C ILE A 219 12.58 5.93 -3.00
N ILE A 220 13.41 5.67 -4.02
CA ILE A 220 13.57 4.36 -4.65
C ILE A 220 15.05 4.02 -4.59
N ALA A 221 15.41 2.89 -4.00
CA ALA A 221 16.80 2.48 -3.85
C ALA A 221 16.96 0.97 -4.04
N ASN A 222 17.99 0.56 -4.76
CA ASN A 222 18.39 -0.85 -4.78
C ASN A 222 18.90 -1.27 -3.40
N GLN A 223 18.59 -2.51 -2.99
CA GLN A 223 19.08 -3.09 -1.74
C GLN A 223 20.07 -4.21 -2.05
N PRO A 224 21.38 -3.92 -2.10
CA PRO A 224 22.41 -4.89 -2.46
C PRO A 224 22.50 -6.10 -1.52
N ASN A 225 22.03 -5.98 -0.27
CA ASN A 225 21.96 -7.10 0.67
C ASN A 225 21.03 -8.23 0.21
N VAL A 226 20.12 -7.95 -0.74
CA VAL A 226 19.17 -8.92 -1.27
C VAL A 226 19.39 -9.06 -2.77
N LYS A 227 19.68 -10.27 -3.24
CA LYS A 227 19.92 -10.58 -4.66
C LYS A 227 20.95 -9.63 -5.33
N ALA A 228 21.92 -9.11 -4.56
CA ALA A 228 22.88 -8.09 -5.00
C ALA A 228 22.24 -6.81 -5.58
N GLY A 229 21.00 -6.49 -5.20
CA GLY A 229 20.25 -5.35 -5.72
C GLY A 229 19.82 -5.49 -7.18
N CYS A 230 19.89 -6.70 -7.76
CA CYS A 230 19.43 -6.93 -9.13
C CYS A 230 17.92 -6.83 -9.22
N LEU A 231 17.43 -6.18 -10.28
CA LEU A 231 16.00 -6.07 -10.56
C LEU A 231 15.49 -7.37 -11.20
N ASP A 232 14.38 -7.86 -10.68
CA ASP A 232 13.55 -8.92 -11.26
C ASP A 232 12.14 -8.38 -11.55
N ILE A 233 11.22 -9.24 -11.97
CA ILE A 233 9.85 -8.82 -12.31
C ILE A 233 9.20 -8.15 -11.10
N ASP A 234 9.21 -8.80 -9.93
CA ASP A 234 8.55 -8.30 -8.72
C ASP A 234 9.12 -6.95 -8.25
N SER A 235 10.45 -6.80 -8.32
CA SER A 235 11.10 -5.54 -7.94
C SER A 235 10.88 -4.42 -8.94
N SER A 236 10.69 -4.76 -10.21
CA SER A 236 10.32 -3.80 -11.25
C SER A 236 8.86 -3.33 -11.10
N ASP A 237 7.97 -4.23 -10.70
CA ASP A 237 6.58 -3.88 -10.39
C ASP A 237 6.46 -3.05 -9.11
N LYS A 238 7.35 -3.29 -8.11
CA LYS A 238 7.40 -2.51 -6.87
C LYS A 238 7.91 -1.09 -7.10
N ALA A 239 8.88 -0.87 -7.99
CA ALA A 239 9.57 0.40 -8.22
C ALA A 239 8.77 1.34 -9.11
#